data_a215e1138dc0e2a31b97b5cd800c8ebb
#
_entry.id   a215e1138dc0e2a31b97b5cd800c8ebb
#
_cell.length_a   1.000
_cell.length_b   1.000
_cell.length_c   1.000
_cell.angle_alpha   90.00
_cell.angle_beta   90.00
_cell.angle_gamma   90.00
#
_symmetry.space_group_name_H-M   'P 1'
#
loop_
_entity.id
_entity.type
_entity.pdbx_description
1 polymer ?
#
loop_
_entity_poly.entity_id
_entity_poly.type
_entity_poly.pdbx_seq_one_letter_code
_entity_poly.pdbx_strand_id
1 'polypeptide(L)'
;MKLASTRLIVRDIKATVAFYELVTETPADWLAPVFAEIVTPGATLAIGTAETVALFKEGTAEPGANRSTILEFMVEDIDAEFSRLKDKADVVHEPKLLPWGNRTFQLRDPEGTLVSLFMPATEAARVRFGGR
;
A
#
# COMPACT_ATOMS: atom_id res chain seq x y z
N MET A 1 -15.41 3.14 -16.76
CA MET A 1 -14.98 3.60 -15.43
C MET A 1 -13.81 2.75 -14.99
N LYS A 2 -12.81 3.36 -14.36
CA LYS A 2 -11.60 2.67 -13.90
C LYS A 2 -11.23 3.19 -12.50
N LEU A 3 -10.96 2.30 -11.54
CA LEU A 3 -10.36 2.70 -10.28
C LEU A 3 -8.88 3.04 -10.56
N ALA A 4 -8.57 4.32 -10.72
CA ALA A 4 -7.27 4.77 -11.18
C ALA A 4 -6.23 4.85 -10.07
N SER A 5 -6.65 5.33 -8.90
CA SER A 5 -5.75 5.51 -7.77
C SER A 5 -6.48 5.47 -6.44
N THR A 6 -5.74 5.15 -5.39
CA THR A 6 -6.13 5.37 -4.00
C THR A 6 -5.21 6.45 -3.47
N ARG A 7 -5.77 7.44 -2.75
CA ARG A 7 -4.99 8.53 -2.16
C ARG A 7 -4.99 8.43 -0.64
N LEU A 8 -3.80 8.45 -0.04
CA LEU A 8 -3.61 8.58 1.40
C LEU A 8 -3.29 10.04 1.72
N ILE A 9 -3.96 10.58 2.71
CA ILE A 9 -3.64 11.89 3.26
C ILE A 9 -2.85 11.68 4.54
N VAL A 10 -1.64 12.24 4.59
CA VAL A 10 -0.64 11.92 5.60
C VAL A 10 -0.07 13.17 6.25
N ARG A 11 0.48 13.02 7.46
CA ARG A 11 1.16 14.09 8.18
C ARG A 11 2.63 14.20 7.74
N ASP A 12 3.30 13.07 7.64
CA ASP A 12 4.70 13.00 7.23
C ASP A 12 4.82 12.33 5.85
N ILE A 13 4.79 13.16 4.81
CA ILE A 13 4.81 12.66 3.44
C ILE A 13 6.17 12.03 3.08
N LYS A 14 7.28 12.56 3.60
CA LYS A 14 8.60 12.01 3.29
C LYS A 14 8.77 10.61 3.85
N ALA A 15 8.38 10.39 5.10
CA ALA A 15 8.46 9.07 5.72
C ALA A 15 7.50 8.08 5.05
N THR A 16 6.29 8.51 4.71
CA THR A 16 5.30 7.66 4.06
C THR A 16 5.73 7.26 2.65
N VAL A 17 6.23 8.21 1.87
CA VAL A 17 6.74 7.91 0.53
C VAL A 17 7.93 6.95 0.60
N ALA A 18 8.87 7.19 1.51
CA ALA A 18 10.03 6.31 1.68
C ALA A 18 9.61 4.87 2.04
N PHE A 19 8.60 4.72 2.89
CA PHE A 19 8.04 3.41 3.24
C PHE A 19 7.50 2.69 2.00
N TYR A 20 6.68 3.36 1.19
CA TYR A 20 6.09 2.71 0.01
C TYR A 20 7.11 2.50 -1.13
N GLU A 21 8.12 3.34 -1.24
CA GLU A 21 9.25 3.05 -2.14
C GLU A 21 10.00 1.79 -1.70
N LEU A 22 10.19 1.61 -0.40
CA LEU A 22 10.81 0.40 0.15
C LEU A 22 9.95 -0.84 -0.12
N VAL A 23 8.65 -0.77 0.15
CA VAL A 23 7.73 -1.91 -0.02
C VAL A 23 7.58 -2.30 -1.49
N THR A 24 7.37 -1.32 -2.35
CA THR A 24 7.07 -1.57 -3.78
C THR A 24 8.32 -1.68 -4.65
N GLU A 25 9.49 -1.31 -4.12
CA GLU A 25 10.73 -1.18 -4.90
C GLU A 25 10.57 -0.29 -6.14
N THR A 26 9.67 0.69 -6.03
CA THR A 26 9.33 1.62 -7.10
C THR A 26 9.58 3.05 -6.61
N PRO A 27 10.39 3.84 -7.31
CA PRO A 27 10.58 5.24 -6.95
C PRO A 27 9.29 6.03 -7.15
N ALA A 28 9.05 6.99 -6.27
CA ALA A 28 7.89 7.87 -6.38
C ALA A 28 8.11 8.95 -7.43
N ASP A 29 7.01 9.33 -8.08
CA ASP A 29 6.95 10.53 -8.93
C ASP A 29 6.42 11.68 -8.07
N TRP A 30 7.27 12.66 -7.77
CA TRP A 30 6.89 13.84 -7.02
C TRP A 30 6.32 14.89 -7.97
N LEU A 31 5.02 15.16 -7.87
CA LEU A 31 4.33 16.18 -8.67
C LEU A 31 4.44 17.56 -8.02
N ALA A 32 4.63 17.58 -6.71
CA ALA A 32 4.85 18.77 -5.89
C ALA A 32 5.50 18.33 -4.57
N PRO A 33 6.06 19.25 -3.76
CA PRO A 33 6.56 18.87 -2.43
C PRO A 33 5.51 18.24 -1.49
N VAL A 34 4.23 18.49 -1.78
CA VAL A 34 3.09 18.01 -0.96
C VAL A 34 2.32 16.86 -1.62
N PHE A 35 2.77 16.36 -2.78
CA PHE A 35 2.05 15.33 -3.52
C PHE A 35 2.97 14.44 -4.33
N ALA A 36 2.91 13.14 -4.09
CA ALA A 36 3.68 12.13 -4.81
C ALA A 36 2.80 10.95 -5.23
N GLU A 37 3.25 10.22 -6.24
CA GLU A 37 2.57 9.03 -6.74
C GLU A 37 3.54 7.87 -6.86
N ILE A 38 3.11 6.69 -6.43
CA ILE A 38 3.80 5.43 -6.74
C ILE A 38 2.93 4.68 -7.74
N VAL A 39 3.42 4.61 -8.97
CA VAL A 39 2.70 4.00 -10.09
C VAL A 39 3.06 2.53 -10.18
N THR A 40 2.06 1.68 -10.04
CA THR A 40 2.20 0.23 -10.22
C THR A 40 1.40 -0.22 -11.44
N PRO A 41 1.63 -1.43 -11.98
CA PRO A 41 0.89 -1.91 -13.15
C PRO A 41 -0.63 -1.92 -12.98
N GLY A 42 -1.12 -2.20 -11.78
CA GLY A 42 -2.56 -2.34 -11.52
C GLY A 42 -3.27 -1.03 -11.19
N ALA A 43 -2.61 -0.18 -10.42
CA ALA A 43 -3.19 1.08 -9.93
C ALA A 43 -2.10 1.99 -9.38
N THR A 44 -2.45 3.24 -9.14
CA THR A 44 -1.55 4.23 -8.56
C THR A 44 -1.86 4.42 -7.08
N LEU A 45 -0.83 4.46 -6.25
CA LEU A 45 -0.93 4.93 -4.87
C LEU A 45 -0.50 6.40 -4.83
N ALA A 46 -1.45 7.28 -4.55
CA ALA A 46 -1.20 8.71 -4.39
C ALA A 46 -1.03 9.05 -2.90
N ILE A 47 -0.08 9.92 -2.60
CA ILE A 47 0.23 10.32 -1.22
C ILE A 47 0.28 11.84 -1.18
N GLY A 48 -0.56 12.44 -0.35
CA GLY A 48 -0.64 13.89 -0.25
C GLY A 48 -0.78 14.36 1.19
N THR A 49 -0.43 15.63 1.42
CA THR A 49 -0.65 16.28 2.71
C THR A 49 -2.03 16.90 2.79
N ALA A 50 -2.42 17.41 3.97
CA ALA A 50 -3.68 18.12 4.15
C ALA A 50 -3.82 19.31 3.21
N GLU A 51 -2.72 19.94 2.80
CA GLU A 51 -2.72 21.04 1.84
C GLU A 51 -3.35 20.65 0.50
N THR A 52 -3.19 19.38 0.07
CA THR A 52 -3.81 18.92 -1.17
C THR A 52 -5.34 18.75 -1.03
N VAL A 53 -5.82 18.48 0.18
CA VAL A 53 -7.25 18.37 0.48
C VAL A 53 -7.93 19.74 0.38
N ALA A 54 -7.27 20.78 0.83
CA ALA A 54 -7.79 22.16 0.78
C ALA A 54 -8.03 22.63 -0.66
N LEU A 55 -7.38 22.02 -1.66
CA LEU A 55 -7.63 22.32 -3.08
C LEU A 55 -9.05 21.91 -3.52
N PHE A 56 -9.66 20.96 -2.85
CA PHE A 56 -11.04 20.53 -3.11
C PHE A 56 -11.99 21.22 -2.12
N LYS A 57 -11.92 20.81 -0.88
CA LYS A 57 -12.64 21.41 0.23
C LYS A 57 -11.94 21.05 1.52
N GLU A 58 -11.54 22.06 2.27
CA GLU A 58 -10.85 21.87 3.53
C GLU A 58 -11.64 20.97 4.49
N GLY A 59 -10.93 20.04 5.16
CA GLY A 59 -11.53 19.16 6.15
C GLY A 59 -12.28 17.93 5.59
N THR A 60 -12.34 17.75 4.28
CA THR A 60 -13.04 16.59 3.68
C THR A 60 -12.26 15.29 3.79
N ALA A 61 -10.97 15.35 4.08
CA ALA A 61 -10.15 14.18 4.45
C ALA A 61 -9.20 14.59 5.57
N GLU A 62 -8.84 13.64 6.41
CA GLU A 62 -8.05 13.90 7.62
C GLU A 62 -6.74 13.12 7.56
N PRO A 63 -5.58 13.78 7.78
CA PRO A 63 -4.29 13.09 7.76
C PRO A 63 -4.20 11.98 8.81
N GLY A 64 -3.71 10.79 8.38
CA GLY A 64 -3.44 9.68 9.27
C GLY A 64 -4.66 9.06 9.94
N ALA A 65 -5.87 9.32 9.44
CA ALA A 65 -7.12 8.84 10.05
C ALA A 65 -7.58 7.48 9.52
N ASN A 66 -6.91 6.92 8.52
CA ASN A 66 -7.32 5.63 7.95
C ASN A 66 -7.15 4.49 8.94
N ARG A 67 -8.25 3.79 9.21
CA ARG A 67 -8.29 2.60 10.08
C ARG A 67 -9.10 1.44 9.49
N SER A 68 -9.72 1.63 8.33
CA SER A 68 -10.60 0.64 7.71
C SER A 68 -10.13 0.16 6.35
N THR A 69 -9.44 0.99 5.58
CA THR A 69 -8.94 0.60 4.26
C THR A 69 -7.60 -0.11 4.42
N ILE A 70 -7.49 -1.27 3.77
CA ILE A 70 -6.26 -2.06 3.70
C ILE A 70 -5.73 -1.96 2.28
N LEU A 71 -4.47 -1.57 2.14
CA LEU A 71 -3.80 -1.60 0.84
C LEU A 71 -3.20 -2.99 0.63
N GLU A 72 -3.50 -3.62 -0.49
CA GLU A 72 -3.07 -4.97 -0.77
C GLU A 72 -2.20 -5.01 -2.03
N PHE A 73 -0.98 -5.50 -1.89
CA PHE A 73 -0.01 -5.65 -2.97
C PHE A 73 0.21 -7.12 -3.28
N MET A 74 0.00 -7.50 -4.52
CA MET A 74 0.28 -8.87 -4.97
C MET A 74 1.74 -8.98 -5.38
N VAL A 75 2.42 -9.98 -4.86
CA VAL A 75 3.84 -10.25 -5.11
C VAL A 75 4.04 -11.69 -5.61
N GLU A 76 5.21 -11.98 -6.18
CA GLU A 76 5.50 -13.30 -6.73
C GLU A 76 6.04 -14.28 -5.68
N ASP A 77 6.79 -13.79 -4.68
CA ASP A 77 7.40 -14.62 -3.63
C ASP A 77 7.22 -13.94 -2.27
N ILE A 78 6.17 -14.34 -1.57
CA ILE A 78 5.80 -13.72 -0.30
C ILE A 78 6.86 -13.94 0.79
N ASP A 79 7.50 -15.09 0.83
CA ASP A 79 8.49 -15.39 1.86
C ASP A 79 9.78 -14.59 1.63
N ALA A 80 10.18 -14.37 0.38
CA ALA A 80 11.30 -13.49 0.05
C ALA A 80 11.00 -12.03 0.44
N GLU A 81 9.78 -11.56 0.17
CA GLU A 81 9.36 -10.21 0.56
C GLU A 81 9.34 -10.05 2.08
N PHE A 82 8.84 -11.03 2.81
CA PHE A 82 8.87 -11.01 4.26
C PHE A 82 10.30 -10.94 4.80
N SER A 83 11.20 -11.76 4.27
CA SER A 83 12.62 -11.75 4.67
C SER A 83 13.27 -10.39 4.43
N ARG A 84 12.93 -9.74 3.32
CA ARG A 84 13.43 -8.41 2.96
C ARG A 84 12.95 -7.32 3.91
N LEU A 85 11.69 -7.38 4.34
CA LEU A 85 11.00 -6.28 5.03
C LEU A 85 10.90 -6.43 6.55
N LYS A 86 11.02 -7.64 7.09
CA LYS A 86 10.70 -7.93 8.50
C LYS A 86 11.46 -7.08 9.52
N ASP A 87 12.71 -6.69 9.22
CA ASP A 87 13.54 -5.89 10.14
C ASP A 87 13.50 -4.39 9.81
N LYS A 88 12.76 -4.00 8.76
CA LYS A 88 12.71 -2.62 8.25
C LYS A 88 11.33 -1.97 8.38
N ALA A 89 10.35 -2.72 8.81
CA ALA A 89 8.96 -2.26 8.88
C ALA A 89 8.26 -2.84 10.12
N ASP A 90 7.14 -2.23 10.48
CA ASP A 90 6.31 -2.66 11.61
C ASP A 90 5.44 -3.84 11.19
N VAL A 91 5.90 -5.06 11.46
CA VAL A 91 5.22 -6.30 11.09
C VAL A 91 4.05 -6.56 12.02
N VAL A 92 2.87 -6.81 11.44
CA VAL A 92 1.66 -7.20 12.18
C VAL A 92 1.63 -8.70 12.43
N HIS A 93 1.91 -9.49 11.39
CA HIS A 93 2.03 -10.95 11.50
C HIS A 93 2.91 -11.52 10.38
N GLU A 94 3.44 -12.71 10.61
CA GLU A 94 4.22 -13.46 9.63
C GLU A 94 3.34 -14.02 8.51
N PRO A 95 3.95 -14.47 7.37
CA PRO A 95 3.19 -15.10 6.30
C PRO A 95 2.35 -16.27 6.78
N LYS A 96 1.09 -16.28 6.39
CA LYS A 96 0.15 -17.37 6.66
C LYS A 96 -0.85 -17.52 5.52
N LEU A 97 -1.34 -18.74 5.34
CA LEU A 97 -2.37 -19.04 4.35
C LEU A 97 -3.73 -18.62 4.89
N LEU A 98 -4.45 -17.82 4.12
CA LEU A 98 -5.81 -17.40 4.44
C LEU A 98 -6.85 -18.30 3.77
N PRO A 99 -8.10 -18.35 4.31
CA PRO A 99 -9.14 -19.25 3.78
C PRO A 99 -9.45 -19.10 2.29
N TRP A 100 -9.26 -17.89 1.74
CA TRP A 100 -9.50 -17.63 0.30
C TRP A 100 -8.29 -17.92 -0.58
N GLY A 101 -7.23 -18.52 -0.04
CA GLY A 101 -6.14 -19.09 -0.81
C GLY A 101 -4.93 -18.20 -1.01
N ASN A 102 -4.89 -17.03 -0.42
CA ASN A 102 -3.71 -16.16 -0.46
C ASN A 102 -2.80 -16.43 0.74
N ARG A 103 -1.51 -16.52 0.48
CA ARG A 103 -0.49 -16.49 1.54
C ARG A 103 -0.09 -15.04 1.74
N THR A 104 -0.27 -14.54 2.95
CA THR A 104 -0.26 -13.09 3.25
C THR A 104 0.52 -12.79 4.52
N PHE A 105 1.25 -11.67 4.52
CA PHE A 105 1.68 -11.02 5.75
C PHE A 105 1.30 -9.55 5.73
N GLN A 106 1.28 -8.90 6.90
CA GLN A 106 0.84 -7.52 7.01
C GLN A 106 1.84 -6.65 7.77
N LEU A 107 1.88 -5.38 7.36
CA LEU A 107 2.72 -4.32 7.91
C LEU A 107 1.85 -3.11 8.25
N ARG A 108 2.36 -2.23 9.13
CA ARG A 108 1.81 -0.87 9.30
C ARG A 108 2.73 0.13 8.60
N ASP A 109 2.15 1.08 7.88
CA ASP A 109 2.91 2.22 7.38
C ASP A 109 3.15 3.26 8.50
N PRO A 110 3.96 4.32 8.27
CA PRO A 110 4.25 5.32 9.29
C PRO A 110 3.03 6.05 9.86
N GLU A 111 1.92 6.08 9.13
CA GLU A 111 0.67 6.73 9.55
C GLU A 111 -0.35 5.74 10.10
N GLY A 112 0.02 4.45 10.22
CA GLY A 112 -0.82 3.40 10.78
C GLY A 112 -1.73 2.68 9.78
N THR A 113 -1.63 2.98 8.49
CA THR A 113 -2.38 2.25 7.46
C THR A 113 -1.91 0.80 7.40
N LEU A 114 -2.87 -0.12 7.39
CA LEU A 114 -2.60 -1.55 7.27
C LEU A 114 -2.28 -1.89 5.81
N VAL A 115 -1.17 -2.56 5.61
CA VAL A 115 -0.67 -2.95 4.29
C VAL A 115 -0.51 -4.46 4.26
N SER A 116 -1.14 -5.12 3.29
CA SER A 116 -0.99 -6.55 3.04
C SER A 116 -0.10 -6.76 1.83
N LEU A 117 0.86 -7.67 1.95
CA LEU A 117 1.51 -8.27 0.79
C LEU A 117 1.01 -9.71 0.71
N PHE A 118 0.69 -10.17 -0.50
CA PHE A 118 0.17 -11.53 -0.66
C PHE A 118 0.57 -12.13 -2.00
N MET A 119 0.55 -13.47 -2.03
CA MET A 119 0.60 -14.19 -3.29
C MET A 119 -0.50 -15.25 -3.31
N PRO A 120 -1.14 -15.47 -4.47
CA PRO A 120 -2.07 -16.59 -4.63
C PRO A 120 -1.34 -17.91 -4.41
N ALA A 121 -1.80 -18.74 -3.47
CA ALA A 121 -1.11 -19.96 -3.05
C ALA A 121 -1.93 -21.24 -3.28
N THR A 122 -3.19 -21.12 -3.69
CA THR A 122 -4.05 -22.25 -4.09
C THR A 122 -4.40 -22.12 -5.56
N GLU A 123 -4.84 -23.22 -6.17
CA GLU A 123 -5.31 -23.23 -7.56
C GLU A 123 -6.44 -22.21 -7.77
N ALA A 124 -7.45 -22.23 -6.89
CA ALA A 124 -8.57 -21.30 -6.98
C ALA A 124 -8.14 -19.82 -6.90
N ALA A 125 -7.19 -19.52 -6.02
CA ALA A 125 -6.67 -18.17 -5.91
C ALA A 125 -5.87 -17.76 -7.17
N ARG A 126 -5.07 -18.67 -7.71
CA ARG A 126 -4.32 -18.40 -8.95
C ARG A 126 -5.25 -18.12 -10.12
N VAL A 127 -6.34 -18.89 -10.24
CA VAL A 127 -7.35 -18.68 -11.29
C VAL A 127 -8.02 -17.32 -11.10
N ARG A 128 -8.40 -16.97 -9.87
CA ARG A 128 -9.06 -15.68 -9.54
C ARG A 128 -8.20 -14.49 -9.93
N PHE A 129 -6.89 -14.53 -9.63
CA PHE A 129 -5.99 -13.42 -9.91
C PHE A 129 -5.37 -13.47 -11.32
N GLY A 130 -5.37 -14.61 -11.97
CA GLY A 130 -4.82 -14.76 -13.32
C GLY A 130 -5.55 -13.98 -14.40
N GLY A 131 -6.82 -13.65 -14.18
CA GLY A 131 -7.66 -12.85 -15.10
C GLY A 131 -7.73 -11.36 -14.78
N ARG A 132 -6.93 -10.87 -13.85
CA ARG A 132 -7.00 -9.48 -13.37
C ARG A 132 -5.81 -8.65 -13.74
#